data_f4290d1410e0fcd41be41771972ead12
#
_entry.id   f4290d1410e0fcd41be41771972ead12
#
_cell.length_a   1.000
_cell.length_b   1.000
_cell.length_c   1.000
_cell.angle_alpha   90.00
_cell.angle_beta   90.00
_cell.angle_gamma   90.00
#
_symmetry.space_group_name_H-M   'P 1'
#
loop_
_entity.id
_entity.type
_entity.pdbx_description
1 polymer ?
#
loop_
_entity_poly.entity_id
_entity_poly.type
_entity_poly.pdbx_seq_one_letter_code
_entity_poly.pdbx_strand_id
1 'polypeptide(L)'
;MQRLADAIGADIARQLYDGAEVIVARDGKQLLHSALGCAHRQSGRELRKADIFAVFSISKPITACLALQRVERGLVRLDTPVAEIIPEFAARGKAGITLAHLLCHMAGMPATNPNLALEDQGDLEQVVASVCGEALVSVPGERVSYSPIMAHAVIGELVRRLDGGRARLGDILARDIFAPLGMRDS
;
A
#
# COMPACT_ATOMS: atom_id res chain seq x y z
N MET A 1 -25.35 -6.58 -15.51
CA MET A 1 -23.99 -7.07 -15.81
C MET A 1 -23.56 -6.77 -17.24
N GLN A 2 -24.37 -7.10 -18.26
CA GLN A 2 -24.03 -6.83 -19.67
C GLN A 2 -23.69 -5.35 -19.91
N ARG A 3 -24.53 -4.42 -19.45
CA ARG A 3 -24.28 -2.97 -19.59
C ARG A 3 -22.93 -2.48 -19.07
N LEU A 4 -22.36 -3.13 -18.02
CA LEU A 4 -21.04 -2.79 -17.50
C LEU A 4 -19.95 -3.26 -18.46
N ALA A 5 -20.04 -4.49 -18.95
CA ALA A 5 -19.09 -5.02 -19.92
C ALA A 5 -19.12 -4.22 -21.24
N ASP A 6 -20.31 -3.84 -21.70
CA ASP A 6 -20.51 -3.01 -22.91
C ASP A 6 -19.88 -1.62 -22.73
N ALA A 7 -20.03 -0.99 -21.55
CA ALA A 7 -19.41 0.31 -21.25
C ALA A 7 -17.89 0.22 -21.25
N ILE A 8 -17.32 -0.80 -20.61
CA ILE A 8 -15.86 -1.04 -20.61
C ILE A 8 -15.36 -1.28 -22.04
N GLY A 9 -16.07 -2.10 -22.83
CA GLY A 9 -15.74 -2.35 -24.24
C GLY A 9 -15.77 -1.07 -25.08
N ALA A 10 -16.74 -0.20 -24.85
CA ALA A 10 -16.83 1.10 -25.55
C ALA A 10 -15.66 2.03 -25.18
N ASP A 11 -15.23 2.05 -23.92
CA ASP A 11 -14.08 2.84 -23.49
C ASP A 11 -12.75 2.30 -24.07
N ILE A 12 -12.58 0.98 -24.15
CA ILE A 12 -11.43 0.35 -24.80
C ILE A 12 -11.41 0.70 -26.30
N ALA A 13 -12.58 0.65 -26.98
CA ALA A 13 -12.70 1.02 -28.38
C ALA A 13 -12.36 2.51 -28.63
N ARG A 14 -12.64 3.38 -27.66
CA ARG A 14 -12.24 4.80 -27.65
C ARG A 14 -10.79 5.03 -27.23
N GLN A 15 -10.04 3.97 -26.94
CA GLN A 15 -8.64 4.00 -26.49
C GLN A 15 -8.38 4.77 -25.19
N LEU A 16 -9.34 4.80 -24.27
CA LEU A 16 -9.16 5.42 -22.95
C LEU A 16 -8.22 4.57 -22.08
N TYR A 17 -8.19 3.26 -22.26
CA TYR A 17 -7.24 2.30 -21.69
C TYR A 17 -7.20 1.05 -22.59
N ASP A 18 -6.19 0.20 -22.37
CA ASP A 18 -5.91 -0.95 -23.24
C ASP A 18 -6.76 -2.17 -22.93
N GLY A 19 -7.01 -2.39 -21.65
CA GLY A 19 -7.80 -3.51 -21.16
C GLY A 19 -8.21 -3.31 -19.72
N ALA A 20 -9.20 -4.06 -19.29
CA ALA A 20 -9.70 -4.06 -17.93
C ALA A 20 -10.17 -5.46 -17.50
N GLU A 21 -9.89 -5.80 -16.26
CA GLU A 21 -10.50 -6.93 -15.59
C GLU A 21 -11.49 -6.43 -14.54
N VAL A 22 -12.68 -6.99 -14.53
CA VAL A 22 -13.75 -6.60 -13.60
C VAL A 22 -14.34 -7.82 -12.92
N ILE A 23 -14.43 -7.74 -11.60
CA ILE A 23 -15.14 -8.70 -10.78
C ILE A 23 -16.26 -7.96 -10.05
N VAL A 24 -17.46 -8.50 -10.10
CA VAL A 24 -18.59 -8.02 -9.29
C VAL A 24 -19.10 -9.18 -8.46
N ALA A 25 -19.18 -8.95 -7.15
CA ALA A 25 -19.72 -9.91 -6.22
C ALA A 25 -20.82 -9.26 -5.36
N ARG A 26 -21.77 -10.07 -4.92
CA ARG A 26 -22.82 -9.69 -3.97
C ARG A 26 -23.10 -10.85 -3.03
N ASP A 27 -23.17 -10.57 -1.74
CA ASP A 27 -23.43 -11.57 -0.69
C ASP A 27 -22.51 -12.81 -0.81
N GLY A 28 -21.23 -12.57 -1.06
CA GLY A 28 -20.21 -13.63 -1.24
C GLY A 28 -20.29 -14.38 -2.57
N LYS A 29 -21.25 -14.05 -3.46
CA LYS A 29 -21.39 -14.71 -4.76
C LYS A 29 -20.83 -13.83 -5.87
N GLN A 30 -19.95 -14.39 -6.70
CA GLN A 30 -19.46 -13.73 -7.90
C GLN A 30 -20.57 -13.68 -8.96
N LEU A 31 -20.96 -12.48 -9.36
CA LEU A 31 -21.97 -12.21 -10.37
C LEU A 31 -21.39 -11.96 -11.75
N LEU A 32 -20.16 -11.42 -11.79
CA LEU A 32 -19.42 -11.15 -13.02
C LEU A 32 -17.93 -11.35 -12.74
N HIS A 33 -17.24 -11.90 -13.72
CA HIS A 33 -15.79 -11.87 -13.83
C HIS A 33 -15.46 -11.82 -15.31
N SER A 34 -14.98 -10.70 -15.80
CA SER A 34 -14.64 -10.49 -17.21
C SER A 34 -13.29 -9.84 -17.34
N ALA A 35 -12.52 -10.30 -18.31
CA ALA A 35 -11.32 -9.65 -18.83
C ALA A 35 -11.62 -9.19 -20.25
N LEU A 36 -11.34 -7.94 -20.57
CA LEU A 36 -11.70 -7.26 -21.81
C LEU A 36 -10.50 -6.47 -22.35
N GLY A 37 -10.30 -6.51 -23.67
CA GLY A 37 -9.24 -5.74 -24.34
C GLY A 37 -7.88 -6.44 -24.30
N CYS A 38 -6.79 -5.64 -24.31
CA CYS A 38 -5.41 -6.10 -24.43
C CYS A 38 -4.66 -5.99 -23.10
N ALA A 39 -3.84 -7.00 -22.80
CA ALA A 39 -2.85 -6.95 -21.72
C ALA A 39 -1.54 -6.32 -22.19
N HIS A 40 -1.24 -6.35 -23.47
CA HIS A 40 -0.03 -5.76 -24.03
C HIS A 40 -0.30 -5.27 -25.46
N ARG A 41 -0.41 -3.94 -25.60
CA ARG A 41 -0.82 -3.27 -26.85
C ARG A 41 0.09 -3.61 -28.03
N GLN A 42 1.41 -3.59 -27.86
CA GLN A 42 2.35 -3.79 -28.96
C GLN A 42 2.27 -5.19 -29.59
N SER A 43 1.99 -6.22 -28.76
CA SER A 43 1.85 -7.60 -29.25
C SER A 43 0.42 -7.99 -29.59
N GLY A 44 -0.56 -7.14 -29.27
CA GLY A 44 -1.98 -7.46 -29.41
C GLY A 44 -2.46 -8.59 -28.48
N ARG A 45 -1.69 -8.95 -27.44
CA ARG A 45 -2.05 -10.03 -26.52
C ARG A 45 -3.33 -9.68 -25.77
N GLU A 46 -4.34 -10.50 -25.92
CA GLU A 46 -5.59 -10.35 -25.20
C GLU A 46 -5.40 -10.47 -23.68
N LEU A 47 -6.18 -9.68 -22.94
CA LEU A 47 -6.22 -9.76 -21.49
C LEU A 47 -6.97 -11.01 -21.04
N ARG A 48 -6.43 -11.68 -20.02
CA ARG A 48 -6.99 -12.90 -19.44
C ARG A 48 -7.26 -12.69 -17.96
N LYS A 49 -8.24 -13.40 -17.40
CA LYS A 49 -8.59 -13.38 -15.97
C LYS A 49 -7.47 -13.83 -15.03
N ALA A 50 -6.41 -14.43 -15.55
CA ALA A 50 -5.22 -14.85 -14.81
C ALA A 50 -4.04 -13.86 -14.97
N ASP A 51 -4.24 -12.73 -15.65
CA ASP A 51 -3.18 -11.73 -15.78
C ASP A 51 -3.01 -10.94 -14.48
N ILE A 52 -1.76 -10.62 -14.15
CA ILE A 52 -1.40 -9.92 -12.93
C ILE A 52 -1.31 -8.42 -13.21
N PHE A 53 -1.89 -7.62 -12.32
CA PHE A 53 -1.86 -6.17 -12.40
C PHE A 53 -0.96 -5.57 -11.32
N ALA A 54 -0.23 -4.51 -11.67
CA ALA A 54 0.43 -3.67 -10.68
C ALA A 54 -0.63 -2.85 -9.94
N VAL A 55 -0.82 -3.12 -8.65
CA VAL A 55 -1.92 -2.55 -7.87
C VAL A 55 -1.58 -1.22 -7.19
N PHE A 56 -0.33 -0.77 -7.26
CA PHE A 56 0.13 0.51 -6.70
C PHE A 56 -0.42 0.77 -5.28
N SER A 57 -1.15 1.86 -5.08
CA SER A 57 -1.65 2.28 -3.76
C SER A 57 -2.70 1.36 -3.15
N ILE A 58 -3.23 0.38 -3.89
CA ILE A 58 -4.07 -0.68 -3.31
C ILE A 58 -3.26 -1.57 -2.33
N SER A 59 -1.93 -1.58 -2.41
CA SER A 59 -1.06 -2.21 -1.41
C SER A 59 -1.14 -1.55 -0.02
N LYS A 60 -1.58 -0.28 0.09
CA LYS A 60 -1.68 0.43 1.38
C LYS A 60 -2.70 -0.19 2.35
N PRO A 61 -3.95 -0.47 1.94
CA PRO A 61 -4.88 -1.24 2.78
C PRO A 61 -4.29 -2.56 3.27
N ILE A 62 -3.52 -3.26 2.44
CA ILE A 62 -2.88 -4.53 2.83
C ILE A 62 -1.86 -4.31 3.95
N THR A 63 -0.98 -3.31 3.80
CA THR A 63 -0.03 -2.91 4.85
C THR A 63 -0.74 -2.41 6.11
N ALA A 64 -1.84 -1.66 5.95
CA ALA A 64 -2.67 -1.22 7.07
C ALA A 64 -3.27 -2.40 7.83
N CYS A 65 -3.77 -3.43 7.14
CA CYS A 65 -4.27 -4.66 7.77
C CYS A 65 -3.19 -5.34 8.62
N LEU A 66 -1.94 -5.40 8.14
CA LEU A 66 -0.84 -5.92 8.95
C LEU A 66 -0.64 -5.13 10.25
N ALA A 67 -0.64 -3.80 10.18
CA ALA A 67 -0.50 -2.95 11.37
C ALA A 67 -1.68 -3.14 12.33
N LEU A 68 -2.91 -3.20 11.80
CA LEU A 68 -4.12 -3.42 12.61
C LEU A 68 -4.14 -4.80 13.27
N GLN A 69 -3.61 -5.85 12.64
CA GLN A 69 -3.41 -7.14 13.30
C GLN A 69 -2.46 -7.05 14.50
N ARG A 70 -1.43 -6.16 14.46
CA ARG A 70 -0.55 -5.91 15.61
C ARG A 70 -1.28 -5.14 16.72
N VAL A 71 -2.17 -4.24 16.36
CA VAL A 71 -3.08 -3.56 17.31
C VAL A 71 -4.02 -4.58 17.97
N GLU A 72 -4.66 -5.43 17.19
CA GLU A 72 -5.56 -6.48 17.67
C GLU A 72 -4.87 -7.45 18.66
N ARG A 73 -3.59 -7.77 18.39
CA ARG A 73 -2.77 -8.61 19.28
C ARG A 73 -2.21 -7.86 20.51
N GLY A 74 -2.48 -6.57 20.66
CA GLY A 74 -2.01 -5.74 21.77
C GLY A 74 -0.53 -5.42 21.73
N LEU A 75 0.14 -5.59 20.58
CA LEU A 75 1.58 -5.31 20.42
C LEU A 75 1.87 -3.82 20.23
N VAL A 76 0.91 -3.06 19.77
CA VAL A 76 0.97 -1.62 19.56
C VAL A 76 -0.46 -1.06 19.64
N ARG A 77 -0.58 0.24 19.94
CA ARG A 77 -1.86 0.96 19.93
C ARG A 77 -1.89 1.96 18.79
N LEU A 78 -3.07 2.41 18.39
CA LEU A 78 -3.20 3.45 17.36
C LEU A 78 -2.59 4.79 17.79
N ASP A 79 -2.64 5.09 19.08
CA ASP A 79 -2.06 6.30 19.71
C ASP A 79 -0.59 6.14 20.13
N THR A 80 0.02 4.96 19.92
CA THR A 80 1.45 4.75 20.21
C THR A 80 2.30 5.61 19.29
N PRO A 81 3.22 6.45 19.84
CA PRO A 81 4.22 7.13 19.06
C PRO A 81 5.10 6.15 18.29
N VAL A 82 5.24 6.36 17.00
CA VAL A 82 6.08 5.51 16.13
C VAL A 82 7.52 5.42 16.63
N ALA A 83 8.01 6.51 17.23
CA ALA A 83 9.36 6.62 17.79
C ALA A 83 9.63 5.65 18.95
N GLU A 84 8.62 5.07 19.59
CA GLU A 84 8.80 4.04 20.62
C GLU A 84 9.31 2.72 20.02
N ILE A 85 8.96 2.45 18.74
CA ILE A 85 9.37 1.25 18.01
C ILE A 85 10.51 1.54 17.03
N ILE A 86 10.51 2.74 16.46
CA ILE A 86 11.52 3.24 15.51
C ILE A 86 12.14 4.51 16.11
N PRO A 87 13.12 4.40 17.05
CA PRO A 87 13.64 5.58 17.76
C PRO A 87 14.22 6.66 16.84
N GLU A 88 14.87 6.28 15.74
CA GLU A 88 15.42 7.17 14.74
C GLU A 88 14.35 8.02 14.04
N PHE A 89 13.10 7.59 14.03
CA PHE A 89 11.97 8.36 13.47
C PHE A 89 11.65 9.61 14.29
N ALA A 90 12.09 9.71 15.55
CA ALA A 90 11.88 10.91 16.38
C ALA A 90 12.50 12.19 15.82
N ALA A 91 13.49 12.06 14.93
CA ALA A 91 14.21 13.19 14.35
C ALA A 91 13.28 14.16 13.63
N ARG A 92 13.73 15.44 13.52
CA ARG A 92 13.06 16.50 12.77
C ARG A 92 11.61 16.77 13.22
N GLY A 93 11.31 16.64 14.53
CA GLY A 93 9.99 16.94 15.09
C GLY A 93 8.95 15.83 14.99
N LYS A 94 9.37 14.60 14.61
CA LYS A 94 8.45 13.47 14.39
C LYS A 94 8.16 12.63 15.64
N ALA A 95 8.74 12.98 16.82
CA ALA A 95 8.63 12.18 18.05
C ALA A 95 7.18 11.88 18.48
N GLY A 96 6.24 12.81 18.25
CA GLY A 96 4.83 12.65 18.61
C GLY A 96 3.93 12.05 17.52
N ILE A 97 4.49 11.64 16.39
CA ILE A 97 3.70 11.02 15.31
C ILE A 97 3.29 9.62 15.74
N THR A 98 1.98 9.35 15.73
CA THR A 98 1.40 8.06 16.12
C THR A 98 1.12 7.18 14.91
N LEU A 99 0.84 5.89 15.16
CA LEU A 99 0.39 4.96 14.12
C LEU A 99 -0.89 5.47 13.43
N ALA A 100 -1.84 6.05 14.18
CA ALA A 100 -3.04 6.65 13.60
C ALA A 100 -2.72 7.78 12.62
N HIS A 101 -1.77 8.67 12.96
CA HIS A 101 -1.35 9.74 12.06
C HIS A 101 -0.82 9.21 10.73
N LEU A 102 -0.05 8.11 10.74
CA LEU A 102 0.45 7.48 9.51
C LEU A 102 -0.69 6.86 8.69
N LEU A 103 -1.56 6.08 9.33
CA LEU A 103 -2.68 5.39 8.67
C LEU A 103 -3.68 6.36 8.04
N CYS A 104 -3.89 7.54 8.64
CA CYS A 104 -4.80 8.57 8.17
C CYS A 104 -4.14 9.63 7.27
N HIS A 105 -2.84 9.47 6.93
CA HIS A 105 -2.07 10.49 6.21
C HIS A 105 -2.07 11.86 6.89
N MET A 106 -2.08 11.89 8.23
CA MET A 106 -2.07 13.10 9.06
C MET A 106 -0.72 13.32 9.76
N ALA A 107 0.32 12.63 9.32
CA ALA A 107 1.65 12.72 9.94
C ALA A 107 2.42 14.00 9.61
N GLY A 108 1.91 14.85 8.74
CA GLY A 108 2.58 16.10 8.34
C GLY A 108 3.83 15.91 7.49
N MET A 109 4.04 14.72 6.93
CA MET A 109 5.18 14.41 6.07
C MET A 109 4.98 14.96 4.66
N PRO A 110 6.08 15.29 3.93
CA PRO A 110 5.98 15.73 2.55
C PRO A 110 5.39 14.64 1.64
N ALA A 111 4.81 15.04 0.50
CA ALA A 111 4.26 14.10 -0.49
C ALA A 111 5.35 13.36 -1.27
N THR A 112 6.52 13.98 -1.44
CA THR A 112 7.66 13.43 -2.17
C THR A 112 8.89 13.39 -1.26
N ASN A 113 9.80 12.47 -1.55
CA ASN A 113 11.09 12.38 -0.89
C ASN A 113 12.20 12.64 -1.94
N PRO A 114 12.65 13.90 -2.10
CA PRO A 114 13.63 14.26 -3.11
C PRO A 114 15.03 13.72 -2.83
N ASN A 115 15.28 13.28 -1.58
CA ASN A 115 16.58 12.77 -1.16
C ASN A 115 16.72 11.25 -1.32
N LEU A 116 15.67 10.57 -1.82
CA LEU A 116 15.68 9.13 -2.07
C LEU A 116 15.83 8.88 -3.57
N ALA A 117 16.91 8.22 -3.97
CA ALA A 117 17.13 7.83 -5.35
C ALA A 117 16.05 6.84 -5.82
N LEU A 118 15.78 6.82 -7.12
CA LEU A 118 14.71 5.97 -7.68
C LEU A 118 15.01 4.47 -7.48
N GLU A 119 16.26 4.08 -7.61
CA GLU A 119 16.76 2.72 -7.39
C GLU A 119 16.57 2.24 -5.94
N ASP A 120 16.59 3.16 -4.97
CA ASP A 120 16.47 2.84 -3.54
C ASP A 120 15.02 2.75 -3.06
N GLN A 121 14.04 3.16 -3.89
CA GLN A 121 12.63 3.14 -3.52
C GLN A 121 12.07 1.72 -3.29
N GLY A 122 12.76 0.70 -3.78
CA GLY A 122 12.44 -0.71 -3.52
C GLY A 122 13.03 -1.27 -2.22
N ASP A 123 13.93 -0.54 -1.57
CA ASP A 123 14.59 -0.94 -0.31
C ASP A 123 13.92 -0.26 0.88
N LEU A 124 13.23 -1.04 1.71
CA LEU A 124 12.49 -0.52 2.87
C LEU A 124 13.42 0.22 3.86
N GLU A 125 14.62 -0.27 4.09
CA GLU A 125 15.55 0.31 5.04
C GLU A 125 16.05 1.67 4.54
N GLN A 126 16.39 1.79 3.26
CA GLN A 126 16.77 3.06 2.63
C GLN A 126 15.63 4.07 2.65
N VAL A 127 14.42 3.63 2.31
CA VAL A 127 13.23 4.49 2.37
C VAL A 127 13.00 5.02 3.78
N VAL A 128 13.02 4.16 4.79
CA VAL A 128 12.79 4.56 6.19
C VAL A 128 13.90 5.47 6.71
N ALA A 129 15.17 5.17 6.41
CA ALA A 129 16.29 6.01 6.79
C ALA A 129 16.16 7.43 6.20
N SER A 130 15.80 7.52 4.92
CA SER A 130 15.55 8.80 4.25
C SER A 130 14.38 9.55 4.90
N VAL A 131 13.26 8.86 5.18
CA VAL A 131 12.08 9.46 5.87
C VAL A 131 12.44 9.98 7.25
N CYS A 132 13.31 9.29 7.99
CA CYS A 132 13.78 9.78 9.30
C CYS A 132 14.52 11.11 9.17
N GLY A 133 15.22 11.36 8.07
CA GLY A 133 15.93 12.61 7.78
C GLY A 133 15.03 13.78 7.33
N GLU A 134 13.82 13.50 6.82
CA GLU A 134 12.93 14.53 6.27
C GLU A 134 12.29 15.41 7.36
N ALA A 135 12.11 16.69 7.03
CA ALA A 135 11.38 17.63 7.86
C ALA A 135 9.87 17.53 7.61
N LEU A 136 9.09 17.89 8.63
CA LEU A 136 7.64 18.04 8.50
C LEU A 136 7.27 19.28 7.67
N VAL A 137 6.20 19.17 6.88
CA VAL A 137 5.60 20.29 6.11
C VAL A 137 4.33 20.85 6.78
N SER A 138 3.82 20.17 7.80
CA SER A 138 2.72 20.64 8.64
C SER A 138 2.77 19.96 10.01
N VAL A 139 2.05 20.51 10.97
CA VAL A 139 1.91 19.91 12.30
C VAL A 139 1.14 18.58 12.18
N PRO A 140 1.64 17.47 12.79
CA PRO A 140 0.93 16.22 12.82
C PRO A 140 -0.47 16.37 13.44
N GLY A 141 -1.47 15.76 12.80
CA GLY A 141 -2.86 15.81 13.21
C GLY A 141 -3.68 16.99 12.67
N GLU A 142 -3.07 18.04 12.14
CA GLU A 142 -3.81 19.22 11.67
C GLU A 142 -4.49 19.05 10.32
N ARG A 143 -3.86 18.31 9.40
CA ARG A 143 -4.42 18.13 8.06
C ARG A 143 -4.07 16.78 7.46
N VAL A 144 -4.93 16.31 6.56
CA VAL A 144 -4.64 15.15 5.72
C VAL A 144 -3.73 15.59 4.56
N SER A 145 -2.59 14.92 4.41
CA SER A 145 -1.66 15.10 3.31
C SER A 145 -1.18 13.74 2.83
N TYR A 146 -1.66 13.33 1.66
CA TYR A 146 -1.35 12.02 1.12
C TYR A 146 0.16 11.86 0.87
N SER A 147 0.75 10.89 1.55
CA SER A 147 2.14 10.49 1.36
C SER A 147 2.17 9.16 0.57
N PRO A 148 2.56 9.20 -0.71
CA PRO A 148 2.47 8.01 -1.58
C PRO A 148 3.28 6.82 -1.12
N ILE A 149 4.46 7.04 -0.55
CA ILE A 149 5.42 5.99 -0.16
C ILE A 149 5.72 6.03 1.33
N MET A 150 6.12 7.18 1.86
CA MET A 150 6.79 7.34 3.15
C MET A 150 5.97 6.80 4.35
N ALA A 151 4.68 7.16 4.45
CA ALA A 151 3.86 6.73 5.59
C ALA A 151 3.77 5.21 5.68
N HIS A 152 3.53 4.54 4.54
CA HIS A 152 3.39 3.09 4.52
C HIS A 152 4.72 2.33 4.58
N ALA A 153 5.84 2.94 4.18
CA ALA A 153 7.17 2.40 4.45
C ALA A 153 7.45 2.38 5.97
N VAL A 154 7.15 3.48 6.66
CA VAL A 154 7.29 3.53 8.14
C VAL A 154 6.35 2.52 8.83
N ILE A 155 5.11 2.36 8.36
CA ILE A 155 4.20 1.33 8.87
C ILE A 155 4.77 -0.07 8.63
N GLY A 156 5.32 -0.33 7.44
CA GLY A 156 5.96 -1.60 7.11
C GLY A 156 7.13 -1.92 8.02
N GLU A 157 7.99 -0.95 8.29
CA GLU A 157 9.12 -1.09 9.21
C GLU A 157 8.67 -1.30 10.66
N LEU A 158 7.63 -0.57 11.10
CA LEU A 158 7.03 -0.76 12.42
C LEU A 158 6.54 -2.20 12.58
N VAL A 159 5.81 -2.73 11.60
CA VAL A 159 5.36 -4.12 11.60
C VAL A 159 6.55 -5.08 11.65
N ARG A 160 7.60 -4.84 10.86
CA ARG A 160 8.79 -5.67 10.81
C ARG A 160 9.50 -5.72 12.17
N ARG A 161 9.63 -4.59 12.85
CA ARG A 161 10.25 -4.51 14.20
C ARG A 161 9.40 -5.21 15.26
N LEU A 162 8.09 -5.04 15.22
CA LEU A 162 7.17 -5.77 16.12
C LEU A 162 7.20 -7.28 15.89
N ASP A 163 7.60 -7.74 14.70
CA ASP A 163 7.81 -9.16 14.36
C ASP A 163 9.24 -9.66 14.67
N GLY A 164 10.01 -8.90 15.44
CA GLY A 164 11.39 -9.25 15.85
C GLY A 164 12.48 -8.76 14.92
N GLY A 165 12.18 -8.01 13.88
CA GLY A 165 13.12 -7.27 13.02
C GLY A 165 13.93 -8.09 12.02
N ARG A 166 13.77 -9.41 11.98
CA ARG A 166 14.60 -10.31 11.15
C ARG A 166 13.97 -10.68 9.82
N ALA A 167 12.63 -10.85 9.80
CA ALA A 167 11.90 -11.22 8.60
C ALA A 167 11.79 -10.02 7.65
N ARG A 168 11.77 -10.28 6.35
CA ARG A 168 11.45 -9.26 5.34
C ARG A 168 9.96 -8.96 5.40
N LEU A 169 9.56 -7.72 5.07
CA LEU A 169 8.14 -7.33 5.05
C LEU A 169 7.31 -8.23 4.12
N GLY A 170 7.88 -8.62 2.97
CA GLY A 170 7.22 -9.55 2.04
C GLY A 170 6.92 -10.92 2.65
N ASP A 171 7.84 -11.46 3.48
CA ASP A 171 7.64 -12.75 4.15
C ASP A 171 6.53 -12.66 5.20
N ILE A 172 6.46 -11.52 5.91
CA ILE A 172 5.40 -11.23 6.89
C ILE A 172 4.05 -11.10 6.18
N LEU A 173 4.00 -10.39 5.04
CA LEU A 173 2.80 -10.27 4.20
C LEU A 173 2.32 -11.64 3.71
N ALA A 174 3.25 -12.44 3.18
CA ALA A 174 2.96 -13.79 2.71
C ALA A 174 2.36 -14.66 3.81
N ARG A 175 2.98 -14.65 5.00
CA ARG A 175 2.55 -15.45 6.15
C ARG A 175 1.20 -15.00 6.74
N ASP A 176 1.04 -13.69 6.94
CA ASP A 176 -0.05 -13.14 7.77
C ASP A 176 -1.29 -12.72 6.96
N ILE A 177 -1.12 -12.44 5.65
CA ILE A 177 -2.21 -11.97 4.78
C ILE A 177 -2.42 -12.93 3.59
N PHE A 178 -1.38 -13.14 2.77
CA PHE A 178 -1.58 -13.77 1.47
C PHE A 178 -1.89 -15.26 1.59
N ALA A 179 -1.13 -16.00 2.40
CA ALA A 179 -1.36 -17.44 2.58
C ALA A 179 -2.72 -17.74 3.22
N PRO A 180 -3.14 -17.06 4.32
CA PRO A 180 -4.47 -17.28 4.91
C PRO A 180 -5.63 -16.98 3.97
N LEU A 181 -5.46 -16.01 3.05
CA LEU A 181 -6.48 -15.61 2.08
C LEU A 181 -6.40 -16.36 0.74
N GLY A 182 -5.43 -17.27 0.58
CA GLY A 182 -5.21 -18.01 -0.66
C GLY A 182 -4.74 -17.12 -1.83
N MET A 183 -4.16 -15.95 -1.55
CA MET A 183 -3.60 -15.02 -2.54
C MET A 183 -2.23 -15.52 -2.97
N ARG A 184 -2.17 -16.25 -4.10
CA ARG A 184 -0.96 -16.95 -4.53
C ARG A 184 -0.07 -16.12 -5.46
N ASP A 185 -0.63 -15.08 -6.07
CA ASP A 185 0.01 -14.25 -7.09
C ASP A 185 0.27 -12.81 -6.59
N SER A 186 0.43 -12.66 -5.25
CA SER A 186 0.59 -11.36 -4.57
C SER A 186 1.93 -11.26 -3.87
#